data_0698b6669c9f571de9645767795f2c24
#
_entry.id   0698b6669c9f571de9645767795f2c24
#
_cell.length_a   1.000
_cell.length_b   1.000
_cell.length_c   1.000
_cell.angle_alpha   90.00
_cell.angle_beta   90.00
_cell.angle_gamma   90.00
#
_symmetry.space_group_name_H-M   'P 1'
#
loop_
_entity.id
_entity.type
_entity.pdbx_description
1 polymer ?
#
loop_
_entity_poly.entity_id
_entity_poly.type
_entity_poly.pdbx_seq_one_letter_code
_entity_poly.pdbx_strand_id
1 'polypeptide(L)'
;MNHNMKKIMKRNSLFFTKPKKIEIKKEKISHPAKQQVLIRTMFSSISAGTEMLFYTNQIHKGITVDEKIPILKTPFKYPLKYGYSVVGKIISLGENVPKELLDTLVFVFHPHEDYFLSTIDELIIIPDDIKPIEATFLASVETAVGLVMDGGPIIGENILVYGQGIIGLLTTNLLSLYPLNSLITVEKHPLRRKKSCELGAHKSIQPNEKIFKYFKEGADLVYELSGNPKALDSALKSTKYNGRIIIGSCYGRKKTTLSLDEGFHRSRIQIKSSQVSTISPLFLGRWDKARRIDLCWKLIRQIKPKLLISHIIPFKKASKAYETLDKHPEKTLQIILKF
;
A
#
# COMPACT_ATOMS: atom_id res chain seq x y z
N MET A 1 19.71 22.08 42.45
CA MET A 1 20.27 21.31 41.31
C MET A 1 19.65 19.91 41.32
N ASN A 2 18.52 19.71 40.70
CA ASN A 2 17.92 18.39 40.51
C ASN A 2 18.22 17.91 39.08
N HIS A 3 19.35 17.21 38.91
CA HIS A 3 19.62 16.45 37.71
C HIS A 3 18.72 15.20 37.72
N ASN A 4 17.46 15.36 37.32
CA ASN A 4 16.65 14.21 36.92
C ASN A 4 17.35 13.61 35.70
N MET A 5 18.18 12.57 35.91
CA MET A 5 18.63 11.71 34.82
C MET A 5 17.41 11.14 34.12
N LYS A 6 16.98 11.77 33.00
CA LYS A 6 15.89 11.29 32.15
C LYS A 6 16.26 9.86 31.72
N LYS A 7 15.57 8.89 32.28
CA LYS A 7 15.78 7.45 32.05
C LYS A 7 15.73 7.20 30.54
N ILE A 8 16.86 6.81 29.94
CA ILE A 8 16.96 6.50 28.51
C ILE A 8 15.98 5.37 28.22
N MET A 9 14.99 5.61 27.38
CA MET A 9 14.04 4.63 26.96
C MET A 9 14.65 3.75 25.84
N LYS A 10 14.24 2.49 25.77
CA LYS A 10 14.67 1.57 24.70
C LYS A 10 13.47 1.26 23.83
N ARG A 11 13.73 1.11 22.53
CA ARG A 11 12.76 0.64 21.54
C ARG A 11 13.26 -0.61 20.83
N ASN A 12 12.36 -1.36 20.24
CA ASN A 12 12.66 -2.46 19.34
C ASN A 12 12.30 -2.03 17.92
N SER A 13 13.25 -2.12 17.00
CA SER A 13 13.12 -1.74 15.60
C SER A 13 13.35 -2.93 14.70
N LEU A 14 12.53 -3.08 13.65
CA LEU A 14 12.68 -4.10 12.63
C LEU A 14 13.71 -3.66 11.59
N PHE A 15 14.68 -4.54 11.33
CA PHE A 15 15.69 -4.33 10.30
C PHE A 15 15.68 -5.45 9.27
N PHE A 16 15.71 -5.08 8.01
CA PHE A 16 16.20 -5.95 6.94
C PHE A 16 17.72 -5.93 6.97
N THR A 17 18.36 -6.97 7.49
CA THR A 17 19.82 -6.98 7.71
C THR A 17 20.58 -7.46 6.49
N LYS A 18 19.99 -8.30 5.67
CA LYS A 18 20.41 -8.76 4.35
C LYS A 18 19.20 -9.33 3.58
N PRO A 19 19.35 -9.71 2.30
CA PRO A 19 18.28 -10.35 1.56
C PRO A 19 17.65 -11.52 2.33
N LYS A 20 16.32 -11.50 2.46
CA LYS A 20 15.50 -12.50 3.14
C LYS A 20 15.81 -12.70 4.63
N LYS A 21 16.42 -11.71 5.29
CA LYS A 21 16.73 -11.77 6.72
C LYS A 21 16.22 -10.53 7.46
N ILE A 22 15.35 -10.78 8.44
CA ILE A 22 14.76 -9.78 9.35
C ILE A 22 15.35 -10.00 10.74
N GLU A 23 15.74 -8.91 11.39
CA GLU A 23 16.17 -8.90 12.80
C GLU A 23 15.46 -7.76 13.54
N ILE A 24 15.07 -8.01 14.80
CA ILE A 24 14.60 -6.97 15.69
C ILE A 24 15.78 -6.56 16.58
N LYS A 25 16.13 -5.29 16.50
CA LYS A 25 17.25 -4.73 17.28
C LYS A 25 16.74 -3.74 18.32
N LYS A 26 17.38 -3.76 19.50
CA LYS A 26 17.14 -2.77 20.55
C LYS A 26 17.96 -1.52 20.28
N GLU A 27 17.32 -0.38 20.34
CA GLU A 27 17.92 0.95 20.18
C GLU A 27 17.55 1.86 21.34
N LYS A 28 18.35 2.89 21.57
CA LYS A 28 17.99 3.98 22.49
C LYS A 28 17.02 4.93 21.78
N ILE A 29 16.05 5.45 22.51
CA ILE A 29 15.16 6.50 22.06
C ILE A 29 15.17 7.64 23.07
N SER A 30 15.26 8.88 22.60
CA SER A 30 15.20 10.07 23.45
C SER A 30 13.78 10.40 23.89
N HIS A 31 13.63 11.31 24.81
CA HIS A 31 12.34 11.97 25.08
C HIS A 31 11.97 12.85 23.86
N PRO A 32 10.66 13.09 23.63
CA PRO A 32 10.24 13.96 22.56
C PRO A 32 10.78 15.39 22.77
N ALA A 33 11.34 15.97 21.73
CA ALA A 33 11.80 17.35 21.67
C ALA A 33 10.62 18.30 21.37
N LYS A 34 10.92 19.59 21.17
CA LYS A 34 9.93 20.59 20.79
C LYS A 34 9.17 20.14 19.53
N GLN A 35 7.84 20.27 19.55
CA GLN A 35 6.91 19.84 18.47
C GLN A 35 6.97 18.34 18.11
N GLN A 36 7.53 17.52 18.98
CA GLN A 36 7.55 16.08 18.82
C GLN A 36 6.65 15.38 19.83
N VAL A 37 6.19 14.21 19.45
CA VAL A 37 5.44 13.28 20.31
C VAL A 37 6.14 11.93 20.33
N LEU A 38 5.98 11.21 21.45
CA LEU A 38 6.37 9.81 21.56
C LEU A 38 5.12 8.95 21.35
N ILE A 39 5.21 8.04 20.40
CA ILE A 39 4.11 7.14 20.03
C ILE A 39 4.48 5.73 20.43
N ARG A 40 3.52 5.02 21.06
CA ARG A 40 3.55 3.59 21.28
C ARG A 40 2.74 2.91 20.18
N THR A 41 3.40 2.09 19.38
CA THR A 41 2.76 1.34 18.30
C THR A 41 1.79 0.28 18.87
N MET A 42 0.65 0.14 18.25
CA MET A 42 -0.34 -0.90 18.51
C MET A 42 -0.35 -1.95 17.39
N PHE A 43 -0.41 -1.46 16.16
CA PHE A 43 -0.45 -2.28 14.95
C PHE A 43 0.36 -1.65 13.84
N SER A 44 0.88 -2.48 12.96
CA SER A 44 1.42 -2.00 11.71
C SER A 44 1.14 -3.02 10.59
N SER A 45 0.85 -2.53 9.38
CA SER A 45 0.58 -3.41 8.24
C SER A 45 1.81 -3.58 7.35
N ILE A 46 2.04 -4.81 6.89
CA ILE A 46 3.13 -5.11 5.94
C ILE A 46 2.63 -4.90 4.51
N SER A 47 3.35 -4.10 3.75
CA SER A 47 3.10 -3.92 2.32
C SER A 47 3.73 -5.04 1.51
N ALA A 48 2.95 -6.06 1.20
CA ALA A 48 3.43 -7.23 0.45
C ALA A 48 4.01 -6.89 -0.95
N GLY A 49 3.58 -5.80 -1.58
CA GLY A 49 4.14 -5.33 -2.85
C GLY A 49 5.52 -4.70 -2.67
N THR A 50 5.59 -3.64 -1.88
CA THR A 50 6.79 -2.79 -1.79
C THR A 50 7.84 -3.37 -0.84
N GLU A 51 7.45 -3.78 0.38
CA GLU A 51 8.41 -4.29 1.37
C GLU A 51 9.09 -5.57 0.91
N MET A 52 8.37 -6.44 0.19
CA MET A 52 8.96 -7.67 -0.34
C MET A 52 10.02 -7.42 -1.41
N LEU A 53 10.00 -6.27 -2.12
CA LEU A 53 11.08 -5.89 -3.04
C LEU A 53 12.39 -5.61 -2.28
N PHE A 54 12.31 -4.92 -1.14
CA PHE A 54 13.46 -4.72 -0.26
C PHE A 54 13.88 -6.02 0.43
N TYR A 55 12.93 -6.78 0.97
CA TYR A 55 13.20 -8.07 1.60
C TYR A 55 13.93 -9.04 0.68
N THR A 56 13.54 -9.12 -0.60
CA THR A 56 14.13 -10.01 -1.60
C THR A 56 15.26 -9.36 -2.40
N ASN A 57 15.70 -8.15 -2.05
CA ASN A 57 16.75 -7.41 -2.76
C ASN A 57 16.44 -7.18 -4.25
N GLN A 58 15.20 -6.84 -4.58
CA GLN A 58 14.78 -6.56 -5.97
C GLN A 58 14.76 -5.06 -6.31
N ILE A 59 15.32 -4.22 -5.46
CA ILE A 59 15.50 -2.77 -5.66
C ILE A 59 16.96 -2.49 -6.03
N HIS A 60 17.19 -1.49 -6.88
CA HIS A 60 18.55 -1.04 -7.21
C HIS A 60 19.22 -0.42 -5.98
N LYS A 61 20.48 -0.76 -5.74
CA LYS A 61 21.26 -0.12 -4.67
C LYS A 61 21.42 1.37 -4.95
N GLY A 62 21.46 2.16 -3.88
CA GLY A 62 21.72 3.59 -3.95
C GLY A 62 20.51 4.48 -4.36
N ILE A 63 19.39 3.90 -4.78
CA ILE A 63 18.18 4.70 -4.95
C ILE A 63 17.62 5.12 -3.59
N THR A 64 16.95 6.26 -3.53
CA THR A 64 16.22 6.69 -2.33
C THR A 64 15.12 5.69 -1.99
N VAL A 65 15.05 5.30 -0.72
CA VAL A 65 14.07 4.29 -0.25
C VAL A 65 12.65 4.82 -0.40
N ASP A 66 12.42 6.08 0.00
CA ASP A 66 11.18 6.82 -0.27
C ASP A 66 11.49 8.32 -0.35
N GLU A 67 10.92 9.02 -1.34
CA GLU A 67 11.17 10.45 -1.58
C GLU A 67 10.29 11.35 -0.71
N LYS A 68 9.19 10.83 -0.17
CA LYS A 68 8.14 11.62 0.49
C LYS A 68 8.02 11.35 1.99
N ILE A 69 8.50 10.20 2.45
CA ILE A 69 8.50 9.86 3.88
C ILE A 69 9.85 10.27 4.47
N PRO A 70 9.91 11.31 5.34
CA PRO A 70 11.17 11.93 5.76
C PRO A 70 12.18 10.93 6.33
N ILE A 71 11.75 10.03 7.21
CA ILE A 71 12.62 9.02 7.85
C ILE A 71 13.15 7.97 6.86
N LEU A 72 12.52 7.79 5.71
CA LEU A 72 12.93 6.87 4.65
C LEU A 72 13.67 7.55 3.49
N LYS A 73 13.90 8.86 3.57
CA LYS A 73 14.63 9.62 2.54
C LYS A 73 16.14 9.36 2.64
N THR A 74 16.51 8.12 2.47
CA THR A 74 17.90 7.63 2.55
C THR A 74 18.20 6.68 1.38
N PRO A 75 19.47 6.59 0.93
CA PRO A 75 19.85 5.61 -0.08
C PRO A 75 19.64 4.17 0.41
N PHE A 76 19.12 3.32 -0.47
CA PHE A 76 18.93 1.91 -0.13
C PHE A 76 20.24 1.17 0.08
N LYS A 77 20.44 0.67 1.29
CA LYS A 77 21.49 -0.28 1.69
C LYS A 77 21.04 -1.10 2.88
N TYR A 78 21.57 -2.30 3.03
CA TYR A 78 21.40 -3.07 4.28
C TYR A 78 22.44 -2.67 5.33
N PRO A 79 22.12 -2.69 6.62
CA PRO A 79 20.79 -2.93 7.19
C PRO A 79 19.84 -1.75 6.96
N LEU A 80 18.55 -2.05 6.67
CA LEU A 80 17.52 -1.06 6.41
C LEU A 80 16.38 -1.21 7.41
N LYS A 81 15.93 -0.12 8.05
CA LYS A 81 14.60 -0.03 8.66
C LYS A 81 13.60 0.27 7.59
N TYR A 82 12.48 -0.44 7.58
CA TYR A 82 11.44 -0.20 6.60
C TYR A 82 10.05 -0.52 7.16
N GLY A 83 9.06 -0.13 6.42
CA GLY A 83 7.65 -0.08 6.72
C GLY A 83 7.14 1.35 6.59
N TYR A 84 5.84 1.52 6.45
CA TYR A 84 5.25 2.87 6.31
C TYR A 84 3.77 2.93 6.71
N SER A 85 3.27 1.95 7.45
CA SER A 85 1.87 1.94 7.85
C SER A 85 1.76 1.53 9.31
N VAL A 86 1.85 2.50 10.20
CA VAL A 86 1.86 2.31 11.65
C VAL A 86 0.68 3.03 12.28
N VAL A 87 0.01 2.33 13.20
CA VAL A 87 -1.03 2.87 14.08
C VAL A 87 -0.57 2.76 15.51
N GLY A 88 -0.61 3.86 16.23
CA GLY A 88 -0.19 3.93 17.61
C GLY A 88 -0.94 4.96 18.43
N LYS A 89 -0.59 5.03 19.71
CA LYS A 89 -1.13 5.96 20.69
C LYS A 89 -0.03 6.93 21.15
N ILE A 90 -0.33 8.20 21.19
CA ILE A 90 0.58 9.21 21.72
C ILE A 90 0.65 9.03 23.24
N ILE A 91 1.85 8.81 23.79
CA ILE A 91 2.08 8.53 25.21
C ILE A 91 2.92 9.58 25.93
N SER A 92 3.55 10.49 25.18
CA SER A 92 4.30 11.62 25.76
C SER A 92 4.39 12.76 24.75
N LEU A 93 4.36 13.97 25.26
CA LEU A 93 4.40 15.20 24.47
C LEU A 93 5.72 15.94 24.74
N GLY A 94 6.31 16.52 23.70
CA GLY A 94 7.39 17.49 23.80
C GLY A 94 6.87 18.89 24.05
N GLU A 95 7.80 19.84 24.12
CA GLU A 95 7.45 21.25 24.28
C GLU A 95 6.64 21.77 23.07
N ASN A 96 5.70 22.68 23.34
CA ASN A 96 4.82 23.30 22.34
C ASN A 96 3.94 22.32 21.57
N VAL A 97 3.66 21.16 22.12
CA VAL A 97 2.66 20.22 21.59
C VAL A 97 1.35 20.43 22.37
N PRO A 98 0.20 20.56 21.69
CA PRO A 98 -1.12 20.66 22.34
C PRO A 98 -1.38 19.47 23.26
N LYS A 99 -1.87 19.72 24.50
CA LYS A 99 -2.11 18.70 25.52
C LYS A 99 -3.18 17.69 25.10
N GLU A 100 -4.11 18.11 24.27
CA GLU A 100 -5.23 17.33 23.72
C GLU A 100 -4.75 16.16 22.86
N LEU A 101 -3.52 16.22 22.36
CA LEU A 101 -2.94 15.12 21.59
C LEU A 101 -2.49 13.94 22.48
N LEU A 102 -2.34 14.14 23.78
CA LEU A 102 -2.03 13.01 24.67
C LEU A 102 -3.15 11.96 24.61
N ASP A 103 -2.76 10.70 24.58
CA ASP A 103 -3.68 9.56 24.45
C ASP A 103 -4.44 9.42 23.11
N THR A 104 -4.22 10.31 22.16
CA THR A 104 -4.83 10.27 20.83
C THR A 104 -4.29 9.08 20.02
N LEU A 105 -5.17 8.45 19.25
CA LEU A 105 -4.82 7.43 18.27
C LEU A 105 -4.41 8.09 16.95
N VAL A 106 -3.28 7.67 16.41
CA VAL A 106 -2.72 8.25 15.19
C VAL A 106 -2.23 7.18 14.22
N PHE A 107 -2.36 7.46 12.94
CA PHE A 107 -1.65 6.79 11.87
C PHE A 107 -0.42 7.63 11.49
N VAL A 108 0.72 6.96 11.26
CA VAL A 108 1.94 7.62 10.81
C VAL A 108 2.62 6.77 9.74
N PHE A 109 3.15 7.42 8.71
CA PHE A 109 4.03 6.77 7.73
C PHE A 109 5.41 6.57 8.36
N HIS A 110 5.61 5.43 9.02
CA HIS A 110 6.81 5.16 9.81
C HIS A 110 7.25 3.69 9.69
N PRO A 111 8.56 3.37 9.82
CA PRO A 111 9.06 1.99 9.92
C PRO A 111 8.45 1.21 11.09
N HIS A 112 8.55 -0.12 11.03
CA HIS A 112 8.02 -1.00 12.07
C HIS A 112 8.87 -0.93 13.34
N GLU A 113 8.42 -0.16 14.32
CA GLU A 113 9.04 0.03 15.63
C GLU A 113 7.98 0.03 16.73
N ASP A 114 8.32 -0.43 17.95
CA ASP A 114 7.35 -0.46 19.06
C ASP A 114 7.14 0.92 19.70
N TYR A 115 8.17 1.78 19.68
CA TYR A 115 8.13 3.16 20.10
C TYR A 115 8.89 4.03 19.10
N PHE A 116 8.35 5.18 18.77
CA PHE A 116 9.02 6.13 17.88
C PHE A 116 8.62 7.58 18.17
N LEU A 117 9.47 8.48 17.72
CA LEU A 117 9.20 9.92 17.73
C LEU A 117 8.68 10.34 16.38
N SER A 118 7.71 11.25 16.38
CA SER A 118 7.18 11.92 15.19
C SER A 118 6.94 13.39 15.48
N THR A 119 6.99 14.22 14.46
CA THR A 119 6.53 15.61 14.55
C THR A 119 5.00 15.67 14.43
N ILE A 120 4.39 16.73 14.93
CA ILE A 120 2.93 16.91 14.87
C ILE A 120 2.41 16.95 13.43
N ASP A 121 3.22 17.45 12.48
CA ASP A 121 2.85 17.59 11.06
C ASP A 121 2.76 16.22 10.34
N GLU A 122 3.39 15.18 10.89
CA GLU A 122 3.36 13.81 10.32
C GLU A 122 2.17 13.00 10.83
N LEU A 123 1.44 13.51 11.83
CA LEU A 123 0.34 12.79 12.45
C LEU A 123 -0.92 12.85 11.59
N ILE A 124 -1.53 11.69 11.40
CA ILE A 124 -2.88 11.59 10.87
C ILE A 124 -3.77 11.06 11.99
N ILE A 125 -4.61 11.93 12.54
CA ILE A 125 -5.52 11.57 13.63
C ILE A 125 -6.54 10.56 13.11
N ILE A 126 -6.70 9.48 13.86
CA ILE A 126 -7.67 8.43 13.52
C ILE A 126 -9.04 8.84 14.08
N PRO A 127 -10.10 8.88 13.27
CA PRO A 127 -11.46 9.13 13.76
C PRO A 127 -11.88 8.09 14.82
N ASP A 128 -12.62 8.53 15.84
CA ASP A 128 -12.99 7.74 17.03
C ASP A 128 -13.78 6.45 16.68
N ASP A 129 -14.53 6.48 15.60
CA ASP A 129 -15.33 5.36 15.10
C ASP A 129 -14.54 4.34 14.27
N ILE A 130 -13.26 4.61 13.96
CA ILE A 130 -12.36 3.70 13.23
C ILE A 130 -11.53 2.88 14.20
N LYS A 131 -11.62 1.56 14.10
CA LYS A 131 -10.80 0.67 14.92
C LYS A 131 -9.31 0.76 14.54
N PRO A 132 -8.38 0.77 15.51
CA PRO A 132 -6.94 0.90 15.24
C PRO A 132 -6.40 -0.09 14.22
N ILE A 133 -6.87 -1.33 14.24
CA ILE A 133 -6.44 -2.35 13.29
C ILE A 133 -6.94 -2.06 11.85
N GLU A 134 -8.10 -1.45 11.69
CA GLU A 134 -8.65 -1.05 10.38
C GLU A 134 -7.93 0.19 9.84
N ALA A 135 -7.53 1.09 10.73
CA ALA A 135 -6.76 2.28 10.37
C ALA A 135 -5.39 1.94 9.72
N THR A 136 -4.83 0.74 9.97
CA THR A 136 -3.60 0.28 9.30
C THR A 136 -3.74 0.16 7.78
N PHE A 137 -4.96 0.17 7.26
CA PHE A 137 -5.22 0.12 5.81
C PHE A 137 -5.18 1.48 5.13
N LEU A 138 -5.01 2.57 5.87
CA LEU A 138 -5.07 3.93 5.31
C LEU A 138 -4.18 4.10 4.08
N ALA A 139 -2.90 3.70 4.16
CA ALA A 139 -1.97 3.80 3.04
C ALA A 139 -2.41 2.97 1.81
N SER A 140 -2.98 1.78 2.05
CA SER A 140 -3.46 0.91 0.97
C SER A 140 -4.73 1.44 0.33
N VAL A 141 -5.66 1.99 1.12
CA VAL A 141 -6.88 2.63 0.62
C VAL A 141 -6.53 3.92 -0.14
N GLU A 142 -5.58 4.72 0.37
CA GLU A 142 -5.09 5.92 -0.33
C GLU A 142 -4.50 5.56 -1.70
N THR A 143 -3.75 4.45 -1.79
CA THR A 143 -3.21 3.94 -3.06
C THR A 143 -4.33 3.54 -4.02
N ALA A 144 -5.34 2.82 -3.55
CA ALA A 144 -6.47 2.40 -4.38
C ALA A 144 -7.28 3.61 -4.88
N VAL A 145 -7.49 4.62 -4.02
CA VAL A 145 -8.13 5.90 -4.41
C VAL A 145 -7.33 6.60 -5.51
N GLY A 146 -6.01 6.71 -5.32
CA GLY A 146 -5.11 7.30 -6.33
C GLY A 146 -5.21 6.59 -7.69
N LEU A 147 -5.21 5.25 -7.68
CA LEU A 147 -5.36 4.42 -8.88
C LEU A 147 -6.69 4.69 -9.60
N VAL A 148 -7.79 4.71 -8.87
CA VAL A 148 -9.12 4.99 -9.46
C VAL A 148 -9.19 6.42 -10.01
N MET A 149 -8.66 7.41 -9.29
CA MET A 149 -8.57 8.78 -9.78
C MET A 149 -7.74 8.87 -11.07
N ASP A 150 -6.56 8.24 -11.12
CA ASP A 150 -5.68 8.25 -12.29
C ASP A 150 -6.27 7.52 -13.49
N GLY A 151 -7.04 6.46 -13.24
CA GLY A 151 -7.72 5.69 -14.27
C GLY A 151 -8.94 6.40 -14.85
N GLY A 152 -9.65 7.20 -14.04
CA GLY A 152 -10.85 7.93 -14.44
C GLY A 152 -11.90 7.03 -15.09
N PRO A 153 -12.46 6.03 -14.38
CA PRO A 153 -13.44 5.11 -14.95
C PRO A 153 -14.72 5.86 -15.38
N ILE A 154 -15.27 5.45 -16.52
CA ILE A 154 -16.48 6.05 -17.10
C ILE A 154 -17.63 5.04 -17.04
N ILE A 155 -18.86 5.55 -16.95
CA ILE A 155 -20.08 4.74 -16.98
C ILE A 155 -20.08 3.82 -18.22
N GLY A 156 -20.42 2.55 -18.03
CA GLY A 156 -20.56 1.56 -19.10
C GLY A 156 -19.24 0.95 -19.59
N GLU A 157 -18.08 1.31 -19.01
CA GLU A 157 -16.81 0.73 -19.39
C GLU A 157 -16.66 -0.74 -19.01
N ASN A 158 -15.87 -1.46 -19.79
CA ASN A 158 -15.31 -2.78 -19.47
C ASN A 158 -13.95 -2.56 -18.80
N ILE A 159 -13.83 -2.95 -17.54
CA ILE A 159 -12.58 -2.77 -16.78
C ILE A 159 -11.95 -4.12 -16.44
N LEU A 160 -10.62 -4.17 -16.59
CA LEU A 160 -9.80 -5.33 -16.28
C LEU A 160 -8.76 -4.97 -15.22
N VAL A 161 -8.64 -5.80 -14.16
CA VAL A 161 -7.65 -5.58 -13.11
C VAL A 161 -6.74 -6.80 -12.98
N TYR A 162 -5.48 -6.67 -13.37
CA TYR A 162 -4.45 -7.68 -13.17
C TYR A 162 -3.87 -7.60 -11.77
N GLY A 163 -3.91 -8.73 -11.05
CA GLY A 163 -3.41 -8.85 -9.68
C GLY A 163 -4.43 -8.46 -8.62
N GLN A 164 -4.72 -9.43 -7.72
CA GLN A 164 -5.63 -9.26 -6.60
C GLN A 164 -4.90 -9.45 -5.27
N GLY A 165 -3.73 -8.79 -5.14
CA GLY A 165 -3.14 -8.46 -3.85
C GLY A 165 -4.01 -7.42 -3.13
N ILE A 166 -3.57 -6.94 -1.96
CA ILE A 166 -4.38 -6.00 -1.16
C ILE A 166 -4.79 -4.75 -1.94
N ILE A 167 -3.87 -4.19 -2.74
CA ILE A 167 -4.17 -3.00 -3.56
C ILE A 167 -5.19 -3.35 -4.66
N GLY A 168 -5.01 -4.48 -5.36
CA GLY A 168 -5.96 -4.92 -6.38
C GLY A 168 -7.35 -5.17 -5.81
N LEU A 169 -7.47 -5.83 -4.66
CA LEU A 169 -8.74 -6.07 -3.98
C LEU A 169 -9.45 -4.76 -3.58
N LEU A 170 -8.71 -3.80 -3.01
CA LEU A 170 -9.26 -2.49 -2.65
C LEU A 170 -9.66 -1.69 -3.89
N THR A 171 -8.84 -1.69 -4.94
CA THR A 171 -9.16 -1.04 -6.22
C THR A 171 -10.41 -1.66 -6.86
N THR A 172 -10.51 -2.99 -6.87
CA THR A 172 -11.70 -3.71 -7.36
C THR A 172 -12.96 -3.32 -6.60
N ASN A 173 -12.86 -3.24 -5.26
CA ASN A 173 -14.01 -2.81 -4.45
C ASN A 173 -14.43 -1.36 -4.75
N LEU A 174 -13.49 -0.44 -4.94
CA LEU A 174 -13.83 0.93 -5.34
C LEU A 174 -14.46 1.00 -6.74
N LEU A 175 -13.94 0.23 -7.69
CA LEU A 175 -14.46 0.15 -9.05
C LEU A 175 -15.87 -0.45 -9.10
N SER A 176 -16.20 -1.38 -8.20
CA SER A 176 -17.55 -1.97 -8.14
C SER A 176 -18.65 -0.97 -7.73
N LEU A 177 -18.27 0.21 -7.24
CA LEU A 177 -19.23 1.30 -6.94
C LEU A 177 -19.59 2.12 -8.18
N TYR A 178 -18.93 1.90 -9.31
CA TYR A 178 -19.23 2.57 -10.58
C TYR A 178 -20.23 1.73 -11.39
N PRO A 179 -21.14 2.36 -12.14
CA PRO A 179 -22.05 1.65 -13.05
C PRO A 179 -21.30 1.18 -14.30
N LEU A 180 -20.47 0.18 -14.15
CA LEU A 180 -19.65 -0.42 -15.20
C LEU A 180 -20.46 -1.43 -16.01
N ASN A 181 -20.13 -1.60 -17.31
CA ASN A 181 -20.65 -2.72 -18.08
C ASN A 181 -20.09 -4.05 -17.55
N SER A 182 -18.78 -4.10 -17.30
CA SER A 182 -18.17 -5.27 -16.68
C SER A 182 -16.89 -4.94 -15.93
N LEU A 183 -16.68 -5.61 -14.77
CA LEU A 183 -15.47 -5.57 -13.97
C LEU A 183 -14.92 -6.99 -13.83
N ILE A 184 -13.83 -7.28 -14.55
CA ILE A 184 -13.16 -8.59 -14.53
C ILE A 184 -11.79 -8.44 -13.88
N THR A 185 -11.39 -9.44 -13.11
CA THR A 185 -10.08 -9.46 -12.46
C THR A 185 -9.29 -10.70 -12.89
N VAL A 186 -7.97 -10.58 -12.95
CA VAL A 186 -7.05 -11.67 -13.30
C VAL A 186 -6.14 -11.94 -12.11
N GLU A 187 -6.20 -13.15 -11.57
CA GLU A 187 -5.40 -13.54 -10.39
C GLU A 187 -5.12 -15.04 -10.39
N LYS A 188 -3.88 -15.41 -10.06
CA LYS A 188 -3.46 -16.82 -10.05
C LYS A 188 -3.93 -17.59 -8.81
N HIS A 189 -4.09 -16.92 -7.64
CA HIS A 189 -4.40 -17.56 -6.37
C HIS A 189 -5.92 -17.68 -6.14
N PRO A 190 -6.46 -18.89 -5.90
CA PRO A 190 -7.91 -19.11 -5.72
C PRO A 190 -8.53 -18.26 -4.60
N LEU A 191 -7.84 -18.16 -3.45
CA LEU A 191 -8.31 -17.35 -2.32
C LEU A 191 -8.57 -15.88 -2.74
N ARG A 192 -7.65 -15.31 -3.50
CA ARG A 192 -7.74 -13.92 -3.94
C ARG A 192 -8.80 -13.74 -5.02
N ARG A 193 -8.98 -14.73 -5.92
CA ARG A 193 -10.08 -14.71 -6.90
C ARG A 193 -11.44 -14.71 -6.20
N LYS A 194 -11.62 -15.59 -5.19
CA LYS A 194 -12.84 -15.62 -4.39
C LYS A 194 -13.10 -14.27 -3.73
N LYS A 195 -12.09 -13.70 -3.06
CA LYS A 195 -12.19 -12.38 -2.41
C LYS A 195 -12.51 -11.26 -3.40
N SER A 196 -11.96 -11.31 -4.59
CA SER A 196 -12.24 -10.35 -5.65
C SER A 196 -13.73 -10.31 -6.02
N CYS A 197 -14.35 -11.49 -6.21
CA CYS A 197 -15.79 -11.57 -6.46
C CYS A 197 -16.63 -11.12 -5.25
N GLU A 198 -16.22 -11.47 -4.03
CA GLU A 198 -16.88 -10.98 -2.81
C GLU A 198 -16.83 -9.45 -2.67
N LEU A 199 -15.84 -8.80 -3.28
CA LEU A 199 -15.65 -7.34 -3.30
C LEU A 199 -16.24 -6.66 -4.54
N GLY A 200 -17.03 -7.39 -5.35
CA GLY A 200 -17.81 -6.83 -6.41
C GLY A 200 -17.24 -6.99 -7.83
N ALA A 201 -16.17 -7.77 -8.02
CA ALA A 201 -15.83 -8.16 -9.38
C ALA A 201 -16.92 -9.06 -9.96
N HIS A 202 -17.37 -8.77 -11.16
CA HIS A 202 -18.37 -9.59 -11.86
C HIS A 202 -17.78 -10.99 -12.14
N LYS A 203 -16.49 -11.07 -12.39
CA LYS A 203 -15.76 -12.34 -12.53
C LYS A 203 -14.28 -12.19 -12.19
N SER A 204 -13.69 -13.26 -11.66
CA SER A 204 -12.25 -13.35 -11.43
C SER A 204 -11.70 -14.59 -12.12
N ILE A 205 -10.75 -14.42 -13.02
CA ILE A 205 -10.23 -15.46 -13.93
C ILE A 205 -8.75 -15.74 -13.66
N GLN A 206 -8.27 -16.86 -14.20
CA GLN A 206 -6.85 -17.21 -14.15
C GLN A 206 -6.06 -16.50 -15.27
N PRO A 207 -4.73 -16.29 -15.10
CA PRO A 207 -3.91 -15.58 -16.10
C PRO A 207 -3.84 -16.25 -17.48
N ASN A 208 -4.13 -17.54 -17.59
CA ASN A 208 -4.14 -18.29 -18.84
C ASN A 208 -5.49 -18.29 -19.58
N GLU A 209 -6.52 -17.71 -18.98
CA GLU A 209 -7.83 -17.58 -19.62
C GLU A 209 -7.82 -16.47 -20.68
N LYS A 210 -8.52 -16.75 -21.80
CA LYS A 210 -8.61 -15.80 -22.92
C LYS A 210 -9.59 -14.67 -22.57
N ILE A 211 -9.10 -13.46 -22.43
CA ILE A 211 -9.89 -12.25 -22.08
C ILE A 211 -10.99 -11.99 -23.11
N PHE A 212 -10.72 -12.24 -24.41
CA PHE A 212 -11.66 -12.03 -25.50
C PHE A 212 -12.94 -12.90 -25.44
N LYS A 213 -12.98 -13.90 -24.56
CA LYS A 213 -14.24 -14.58 -24.23
C LYS A 213 -15.23 -13.69 -23.48
N TYR A 214 -14.71 -12.68 -22.80
CA TYR A 214 -15.48 -11.78 -21.93
C TYR A 214 -15.65 -10.41 -22.54
N PHE A 215 -14.62 -9.90 -23.23
CA PHE A 215 -14.59 -8.63 -23.91
C PHE A 215 -14.19 -8.85 -25.38
N LYS A 216 -15.17 -8.89 -26.30
CA LYS A 216 -14.90 -9.20 -27.72
C LYS A 216 -13.82 -8.29 -28.32
N GLU A 217 -13.79 -7.01 -27.95
CA GLU A 217 -12.84 -6.01 -28.47
C GLU A 217 -11.73 -5.64 -27.48
N GLY A 218 -11.74 -6.20 -26.27
CA GLY A 218 -10.85 -5.86 -25.18
C GLY A 218 -11.48 -4.89 -24.16
N ALA A 219 -10.69 -4.51 -23.16
CA ALA A 219 -11.10 -3.64 -22.07
C ALA A 219 -10.85 -2.16 -22.39
N ASP A 220 -11.73 -1.27 -21.93
CA ASP A 220 -11.58 0.19 -22.01
C ASP A 220 -10.47 0.71 -21.11
N LEU A 221 -10.42 0.13 -19.91
CA LEU A 221 -9.48 0.51 -18.86
C LEU A 221 -8.90 -0.74 -18.23
N VAL A 222 -7.57 -0.78 -18.15
CA VAL A 222 -6.84 -1.90 -17.53
C VAL A 222 -5.97 -1.36 -16.40
N TYR A 223 -6.04 -2.02 -15.24
CA TYR A 223 -5.12 -1.77 -14.14
C TYR A 223 -4.11 -2.92 -14.05
N GLU A 224 -2.80 -2.60 -14.01
CA GLU A 224 -1.75 -3.56 -13.76
C GLU A 224 -1.22 -3.41 -12.33
N LEU A 225 -1.63 -4.32 -11.45
CA LEU A 225 -1.38 -4.32 -10.00
C LEU A 225 -0.75 -5.63 -9.51
N SER A 226 -0.23 -6.45 -10.44
CA SER A 226 0.25 -7.80 -10.11
C SER A 226 1.70 -7.85 -9.62
N GLY A 227 2.49 -6.80 -9.88
CA GLY A 227 3.93 -6.81 -9.66
C GLY A 227 4.71 -7.76 -10.58
N ASN A 228 4.04 -8.33 -11.59
CA ASN A 228 4.63 -9.19 -12.60
C ASN A 228 4.72 -8.46 -13.94
N PRO A 229 5.92 -8.10 -14.43
CA PRO A 229 6.06 -7.35 -15.67
C PRO A 229 5.45 -8.04 -16.92
N LYS A 230 5.36 -9.37 -16.92
CA LYS A 230 4.69 -10.11 -18.01
C LYS A 230 3.19 -9.84 -18.09
N ALA A 231 2.56 -9.48 -16.95
CA ALA A 231 1.15 -9.11 -16.95
C ALA A 231 0.89 -7.79 -17.67
N LEU A 232 1.89 -6.89 -17.76
CA LEU A 232 1.78 -5.65 -18.52
C LEU A 232 1.67 -5.91 -20.04
N ASP A 233 2.42 -6.89 -20.56
CA ASP A 233 2.27 -7.31 -21.97
C ASP A 233 0.88 -7.92 -22.22
N SER A 234 0.39 -8.72 -21.29
CA SER A 234 -0.98 -9.24 -21.36
C SER A 234 -2.03 -8.13 -21.27
N ALA A 235 -1.79 -7.11 -20.47
CA ALA A 235 -2.64 -5.92 -20.37
C ALA A 235 -2.72 -5.19 -21.72
N LEU A 236 -1.57 -4.96 -22.38
CA LEU A 236 -1.54 -4.37 -23.71
C LEU A 236 -2.44 -5.11 -24.70
N LYS A 237 -2.25 -6.43 -24.79
CA LYS A 237 -3.03 -7.31 -25.70
C LYS A 237 -4.53 -7.37 -25.37
N SER A 238 -4.90 -7.01 -24.14
CA SER A 238 -6.29 -7.05 -23.67
C SER A 238 -6.99 -5.69 -23.72
N THR A 239 -6.28 -4.64 -24.13
CA THR A 239 -6.80 -3.27 -24.19
C THR A 239 -7.35 -3.01 -25.59
N LYS A 240 -8.56 -2.45 -25.67
CA LYS A 240 -9.18 -2.12 -26.94
C LYS A 240 -8.66 -0.80 -27.54
N TYR A 241 -9.19 -0.45 -28.72
CA TYR A 241 -8.92 0.83 -29.39
C TYR A 241 -9.19 2.01 -28.45
N ASN A 242 -8.24 2.95 -28.39
CA ASN A 242 -8.23 4.14 -27.54
C ASN A 242 -8.37 3.84 -26.04
N GLY A 243 -8.06 2.60 -25.65
CA GLY A 243 -8.09 2.18 -24.25
C GLY A 243 -6.86 2.67 -23.48
N ARG A 244 -6.92 2.57 -22.14
CA ARG A 244 -5.87 3.06 -21.25
C ARG A 244 -5.45 2.02 -20.23
N ILE A 245 -4.15 2.01 -19.93
CA ILE A 245 -3.54 1.10 -18.95
C ILE A 245 -2.95 1.93 -17.81
N ILE A 246 -3.35 1.64 -16.59
CA ILE A 246 -2.82 2.25 -15.38
C ILE A 246 -1.89 1.27 -14.68
N ILE A 247 -0.61 1.61 -14.58
CA ILE A 247 0.39 0.82 -13.88
C ILE A 247 0.49 1.32 -12.44
N GLY A 248 0.07 0.49 -11.49
CA GLY A 248 0.25 0.72 -10.05
C GLY A 248 1.32 -0.18 -9.42
N SER A 249 1.91 -1.06 -10.23
CA SER A 249 2.97 -1.98 -9.79
C SER A 249 4.33 -1.30 -9.74
N CYS A 250 5.08 -1.53 -8.66
CA CYS A 250 6.52 -1.29 -8.61
C CYS A 250 7.25 -2.59 -8.98
N TYR A 251 7.93 -2.61 -10.11
CA TYR A 251 8.61 -3.82 -10.59
C TYR A 251 10.02 -4.01 -10.01
N GLY A 252 10.59 -2.97 -9.41
CA GLY A 252 11.98 -3.00 -8.95
C GLY A 252 12.94 -3.24 -10.11
N ARG A 253 13.83 -4.25 -9.98
CA ARG A 253 14.81 -4.60 -11.03
C ARG A 253 14.28 -5.53 -12.12
N LYS A 254 13.01 -5.95 -12.04
CA LYS A 254 12.43 -6.82 -13.05
C LYS A 254 12.31 -6.10 -14.38
N LYS A 255 12.66 -6.80 -15.45
CA LYS A 255 12.53 -6.32 -16.83
C LYS A 255 11.52 -7.16 -17.59
N THR A 256 10.92 -6.59 -18.62
CA THR A 256 10.05 -7.30 -19.56
C THR A 256 10.19 -6.71 -20.96
N THR A 257 9.85 -7.51 -21.94
CA THR A 257 9.62 -7.04 -23.32
C THR A 257 8.14 -6.75 -23.46
N LEU A 258 7.78 -5.66 -24.10
CA LEU A 258 6.42 -5.29 -24.44
C LEU A 258 6.21 -5.42 -25.94
N SER A 259 5.05 -5.97 -26.33
CA SER A 259 4.62 -6.02 -27.73
C SER A 259 4.06 -4.65 -28.15
N LEU A 260 4.93 -3.77 -28.61
CA LEU A 260 4.57 -2.45 -29.13
C LEU A 260 4.45 -2.51 -30.68
N ASP A 261 3.80 -3.56 -31.16
CA ASP A 261 3.58 -3.85 -32.56
C ASP A 261 2.53 -2.90 -33.18
N GLU A 262 2.14 -3.24 -34.41
CA GLU A 262 1.12 -2.50 -35.17
C GLU A 262 -0.20 -2.38 -34.38
N GLY A 263 -0.57 -3.38 -33.59
CA GLY A 263 -1.77 -3.39 -32.78
C GLY A 263 -1.76 -2.26 -31.75
N PHE A 264 -0.65 -2.09 -31.01
CA PHE A 264 -0.49 -1.01 -30.05
C PHE A 264 -0.58 0.37 -30.73
N HIS A 265 0.19 0.58 -31.78
CA HIS A 265 0.25 1.86 -32.49
C HIS A 265 -1.11 2.23 -33.09
N ARG A 266 -1.72 1.32 -33.84
CA ARG A 266 -3.00 1.56 -34.53
C ARG A 266 -4.17 1.71 -33.56
N SER A 267 -4.10 1.06 -32.40
CA SER A 267 -5.15 1.15 -31.38
C SER A 267 -5.04 2.37 -30.46
N ARG A 268 -4.03 3.24 -30.62
CA ARG A 268 -3.84 4.47 -29.82
C ARG A 268 -3.89 4.21 -28.30
N ILE A 269 -3.34 3.06 -27.85
CA ILE A 269 -3.34 2.67 -26.44
C ILE A 269 -2.49 3.64 -25.63
N GLN A 270 -2.97 4.03 -24.45
CA GLN A 270 -2.26 4.88 -23.51
C GLN A 270 -1.76 4.05 -22.34
N ILE A 271 -0.49 4.26 -21.94
CA ILE A 271 0.09 3.67 -20.73
C ILE A 271 0.47 4.79 -19.77
N LYS A 272 -0.05 4.73 -18.55
CA LYS A 272 0.21 5.72 -17.50
C LYS A 272 0.62 5.04 -16.21
N SER A 273 1.67 5.54 -15.55
CA SER A 273 1.98 5.15 -14.19
C SER A 273 1.12 5.94 -13.19
N SER A 274 0.69 5.28 -12.12
CA SER A 274 0.01 5.91 -10.99
C SER A 274 0.92 5.91 -9.77
N GLN A 275 1.02 7.04 -9.09
CA GLN A 275 1.92 7.23 -7.93
C GLN A 275 1.17 7.94 -6.79
N VAL A 276 0.98 7.22 -5.67
CA VAL A 276 0.16 7.68 -4.53
C VAL A 276 0.75 8.87 -3.76
N SER A 277 2.09 9.03 -3.76
CA SER A 277 2.76 10.09 -2.98
C SER A 277 2.42 11.51 -3.45
N THR A 278 1.89 11.65 -4.66
CA THR A 278 1.47 12.93 -5.25
C THR A 278 0.03 12.84 -5.74
N ILE A 279 -0.59 13.99 -5.95
CA ILE A 279 -1.87 14.10 -6.64
C ILE A 279 -1.58 14.44 -8.10
N SER A 280 -2.25 13.73 -9.02
CA SER A 280 -2.11 14.03 -10.45
C SER A 280 -2.38 15.51 -10.73
N PRO A 281 -1.56 16.16 -11.57
CA PRO A 281 -1.77 17.55 -11.96
C PRO A 281 -3.18 17.87 -12.48
N LEU A 282 -3.87 16.88 -13.06
CA LEU A 282 -5.25 17.01 -13.52
C LEU A 282 -6.27 17.32 -12.39
N PHE A 283 -5.91 17.05 -11.14
CA PHE A 283 -6.78 17.25 -10.00
C PHE A 283 -6.33 18.38 -9.07
N LEU A 284 -5.16 18.99 -9.33
CA LEU A 284 -4.69 20.15 -8.55
C LEU A 284 -5.72 21.29 -8.60
N GLY A 285 -5.84 22.02 -7.50
CA GLY A 285 -6.85 23.07 -7.30
C GLY A 285 -8.20 22.53 -6.80
N ARG A 286 -8.50 21.24 -6.98
CA ARG A 286 -9.70 20.61 -6.42
C ARG A 286 -9.39 19.56 -5.35
N TRP A 287 -8.21 18.98 -5.36
CA TRP A 287 -7.76 17.93 -4.46
C TRP A 287 -6.41 18.26 -3.86
N ASP A 288 -6.30 18.01 -2.56
CA ASP A 288 -5.06 17.95 -1.80
C ASP A 288 -4.97 16.63 -1.03
N LYS A 289 -3.88 16.43 -0.30
CA LYS A 289 -3.68 15.23 0.48
C LYS A 289 -4.69 15.09 1.63
N ALA A 290 -5.04 16.19 2.30
CA ALA A 290 -5.99 16.18 3.41
C ALA A 290 -7.37 15.69 2.92
N ARG A 291 -7.92 16.26 1.86
CA ARG A 291 -9.18 15.84 1.25
C ARG A 291 -9.15 14.36 0.83
N ARG A 292 -8.02 13.89 0.30
CA ARG A 292 -7.88 12.47 -0.08
C ARG A 292 -7.87 11.56 1.15
N ILE A 293 -7.22 11.94 2.23
CA ILE A 293 -7.21 11.20 3.49
C ILE A 293 -8.62 11.15 4.11
N ASP A 294 -9.35 12.26 4.10
CA ASP A 294 -10.74 12.31 4.59
C ASP A 294 -11.65 11.35 3.81
N LEU A 295 -11.47 11.29 2.48
CA LEU A 295 -12.15 10.30 1.66
C LEU A 295 -11.75 8.86 2.05
N CYS A 296 -10.46 8.62 2.31
CA CYS A 296 -9.99 7.30 2.72
C CYS A 296 -10.64 6.83 4.02
N TRP A 297 -10.82 7.72 5.01
CA TRP A 297 -11.55 7.37 6.24
C TRP A 297 -13.00 6.99 5.98
N LYS A 298 -13.71 7.70 5.10
CA LYS A 298 -15.09 7.33 4.68
C LYS A 298 -15.11 5.95 4.03
N LEU A 299 -14.17 5.67 3.14
CA LEU A 299 -14.07 4.38 2.44
C LEU A 299 -13.68 3.23 3.39
N ILE A 300 -12.83 3.43 4.37
CA ILE A 300 -12.49 2.42 5.38
C ILE A 300 -13.73 1.97 6.15
N ARG A 301 -14.63 2.90 6.50
CA ARG A 301 -15.94 2.56 7.14
C ARG A 301 -16.80 1.68 6.24
N GLN A 302 -16.85 1.99 4.95
CA GLN A 302 -17.67 1.28 3.96
C GLN A 302 -17.10 -0.09 3.60
N ILE A 303 -15.79 -0.17 3.34
CA ILE A 303 -15.09 -1.39 2.89
C ILE A 303 -14.98 -2.42 4.00
N LYS A 304 -14.90 -1.98 5.28
CA LYS A 304 -14.63 -2.84 6.44
C LYS A 304 -13.40 -3.74 6.22
N PRO A 305 -12.21 -3.17 6.02
CA PRO A 305 -11.04 -3.87 5.51
C PRO A 305 -10.49 -4.96 6.45
N LYS A 306 -10.99 -5.04 7.68
CA LYS A 306 -10.72 -6.15 8.61
C LYS A 306 -10.95 -7.53 7.97
N LEU A 307 -11.92 -7.64 7.05
CA LEU A 307 -12.22 -8.87 6.32
C LEU A 307 -11.10 -9.31 5.36
N LEU A 308 -10.13 -8.43 5.10
CA LEU A 308 -8.95 -8.69 4.28
C LEU A 308 -7.71 -9.05 5.10
N ILE A 309 -7.80 -9.07 6.42
CA ILE A 309 -6.69 -9.50 7.27
C ILE A 309 -6.62 -11.03 7.27
N SER A 310 -5.55 -11.57 6.70
CA SER A 310 -5.31 -13.02 6.72
C SER A 310 -4.53 -13.47 7.95
N HIS A 311 -3.63 -12.64 8.47
CA HIS A 311 -2.79 -12.98 9.61
C HIS A 311 -2.57 -11.77 10.53
N ILE A 312 -2.62 -12.02 11.83
CA ILE A 312 -2.15 -11.08 12.87
C ILE A 312 -0.99 -11.78 13.58
N ILE A 313 0.22 -11.23 13.41
CA ILE A 313 1.45 -11.84 13.90
C ILE A 313 2.06 -10.92 14.97
N PRO A 314 2.46 -11.43 16.14
CA PRO A 314 3.17 -10.61 17.12
C PRO A 314 4.45 -10.02 16.52
N PHE A 315 4.74 -8.75 16.79
CA PHE A 315 5.92 -8.05 16.27
C PHE A 315 7.22 -8.81 16.51
N LYS A 316 7.38 -9.40 17.68
CA LYS A 316 8.54 -10.24 18.03
C LYS A 316 8.75 -11.44 17.09
N LYS A 317 7.71 -11.83 16.33
CA LYS A 317 7.73 -12.90 15.33
C LYS A 317 7.65 -12.37 13.90
N ALA A 318 8.04 -11.12 13.66
CA ALA A 318 7.92 -10.48 12.34
C ALA A 318 8.66 -11.25 11.22
N SER A 319 9.79 -11.90 11.50
CA SER A 319 10.48 -12.75 10.51
C SER A 319 9.55 -13.81 9.90
N LYS A 320 8.68 -14.42 10.71
CA LYS A 320 7.67 -15.38 10.23
C LYS A 320 6.67 -14.73 9.27
N ALA A 321 6.31 -13.46 9.48
CA ALA A 321 5.40 -12.75 8.61
C ALA A 321 5.96 -12.61 7.18
N TYR A 322 7.22 -12.18 7.06
CA TYR A 322 7.89 -12.05 5.76
C TYR A 322 8.17 -13.40 5.10
N GLU A 323 8.53 -14.41 5.88
CA GLU A 323 8.67 -15.78 5.36
C GLU A 323 7.34 -16.32 4.81
N THR A 324 6.23 -16.05 5.49
CA THR A 324 4.90 -16.46 5.03
C THR A 324 4.54 -15.77 3.71
N LEU A 325 4.83 -14.47 3.57
CA LEU A 325 4.63 -13.74 2.32
C LEU A 325 5.50 -14.26 1.17
N ASP A 326 6.74 -14.67 1.45
CA ASP A 326 7.68 -15.19 0.44
C ASP A 326 7.33 -16.62 0.01
N LYS A 327 7.03 -17.50 0.98
CA LYS A 327 6.86 -18.94 0.73
C LYS A 327 5.41 -19.36 0.47
N HIS A 328 4.43 -18.63 1.01
CA HIS A 328 3.00 -18.98 0.98
C HIS A 328 2.11 -17.80 0.56
N PRO A 329 2.43 -17.10 -0.55
CA PRO A 329 1.64 -15.95 -1.01
C PRO A 329 0.19 -16.32 -1.33
N GLU A 330 -0.10 -17.60 -1.65
CA GLU A 330 -1.44 -18.10 -1.92
C GLU A 330 -2.36 -18.10 -0.70
N LYS A 331 -1.79 -18.09 0.52
CA LYS A 331 -2.52 -18.07 1.80
C LYS A 331 -2.62 -16.70 2.43
N THR A 332 -2.05 -15.68 1.76
CA THR A 332 -1.92 -14.34 2.35
C THR A 332 -2.73 -13.29 1.58
N LEU A 333 -3.40 -12.41 2.35
CA LEU A 333 -3.95 -11.14 1.90
C LEU A 333 -3.18 -10.02 2.61
N GLN A 334 -3.73 -9.46 3.69
CA GLN A 334 -3.00 -8.50 4.52
C GLN A 334 -2.46 -9.18 5.78
N ILE A 335 -1.18 -8.97 6.06
CA ILE A 335 -0.55 -9.35 7.33
C ILE A 335 -0.37 -8.11 8.20
N ILE A 336 -0.81 -8.21 9.45
CA ILE A 336 -0.69 -7.16 10.47
C ILE A 336 0.28 -7.62 11.55
N LEU A 337 1.22 -6.77 11.92
CA LEU A 337 2.07 -6.93 13.09
C LEU A 337 1.36 -6.31 14.30
N LYS A 338 1.25 -7.06 15.40
CA LYS A 338 0.70 -6.60 16.66
C LYS A 338 1.83 -6.41 17.67
N PHE A 339 1.89 -5.23 18.30
CA PHE A 339 2.92 -4.83 19.27
C PHE A 339 2.47 -5.05 20.70
#